data_8f3581d2ec761537bcad93fbb4649178
#
_entry.id   8f3581d2ec761537bcad93fbb4649178
#
_cell.length_a   1.000
_cell.length_b   1.000
_cell.length_c   1.000
_cell.angle_alpha   90.00
_cell.angle_beta   90.00
_cell.angle_gamma   90.00
#
_symmetry.space_group_name_H-M   'P 1'
#
loop_
_entity.id
_entity.type
_entity.pdbx_description
1 polymer ?
#
loop_
_entity_poly.entity_id
_entity_poly.type
_entity_poly.pdbx_seq_one_letter_code
_entity_poly.pdbx_strand_id
1 'polypeptide(L)'
;MKLGIIAGYSGRKFSISIDSIKHAENLGYESIWTAEAYGSDAVTPAAWILAQTDRIKVGTAIMQMPARSPAMAAMTAMSLAELSGGRFIVGLGASGPQVVEVGTACRTASQ
;
A
#
# COMPACT_ATOMS: atom_id res chain seq x y z
N MET A 1 15.01 -11.35 -15.08
CA MET A 1 13.58 -11.36 -14.76
C MET A 1 13.37 -10.52 -13.49
N LYS A 2 12.37 -9.66 -13.50
CA LYS A 2 12.04 -8.82 -12.32
C LYS A 2 10.94 -9.51 -11.52
N LEU A 3 11.19 -9.75 -10.25
CA LEU A 3 10.26 -10.43 -9.35
C LEU A 3 9.68 -9.44 -8.33
N GLY A 4 8.39 -9.56 -8.07
CA GLY A 4 7.68 -8.82 -7.04
C GLY A 4 6.98 -9.76 -6.05
N ILE A 5 6.68 -9.25 -4.87
CA ILE A 5 5.98 -9.97 -3.81
C ILE A 5 4.71 -9.21 -3.45
N ILE A 6 3.64 -9.92 -3.15
CA ILE A 6 2.43 -9.33 -2.59
C ILE A 6 2.48 -9.51 -1.07
N ALA A 7 2.42 -8.42 -0.32
CA ALA A 7 2.21 -8.45 1.12
C ALA A 7 0.72 -8.70 1.40
N GLY A 8 0.42 -9.67 2.26
CA GLY A 8 -0.96 -9.99 2.63
C GLY A 8 -1.67 -8.81 3.32
N TYR A 9 -2.98 -8.69 3.13
CA TYR A 9 -3.80 -7.59 3.66
C TYR A 9 -5.01 -8.05 4.46
N SER A 10 -5.22 -9.33 4.59
CA SER A 10 -6.39 -9.87 5.29
C SER A 10 -6.01 -10.98 6.26
N GLY A 11 -6.70 -11.00 7.40
CA GLY A 11 -6.52 -12.01 8.43
C GLY A 11 -7.02 -11.53 9.78
N ARG A 12 -7.13 -12.43 10.75
CA ARG A 12 -7.52 -12.08 12.13
C ARG A 12 -6.48 -11.19 12.82
N LYS A 13 -5.23 -11.30 12.41
CA LYS A 13 -4.14 -10.49 12.93
C LYS A 13 -3.32 -9.99 11.75
N PHE A 14 -3.26 -8.67 11.61
CA PHE A 14 -2.41 -8.03 10.62
C PHE A 14 -0.95 -8.05 11.12
N SER A 15 -0.07 -8.63 10.32
CA SER A 15 1.36 -8.62 10.61
C SER A 15 2.18 -8.62 9.32
N ILE A 16 3.31 -7.95 9.36
CA ILE A 16 4.28 -7.92 8.26
C ILE A 16 5.60 -8.46 8.78
N SER A 17 6.09 -9.52 8.15
CA SER A 17 7.40 -10.07 8.48
C SER A 17 8.49 -9.24 7.79
N ILE A 18 9.04 -8.27 8.49
CA ILE A 18 10.13 -7.43 7.99
C ILE A 18 11.38 -8.25 7.67
N ASP A 19 11.66 -9.28 8.44
CA ASP A 19 12.81 -10.17 8.18
C ASP A 19 12.67 -10.88 6.83
N SER A 20 11.48 -11.37 6.51
CA SER A 20 11.20 -11.98 5.19
C SER A 20 11.33 -10.98 4.06
N ILE A 21 10.91 -9.73 4.27
CA ILE A 21 11.02 -8.65 3.29
C ILE A 21 12.48 -8.26 3.06
N LYS A 22 13.26 -8.11 4.11
CA LYS A 22 14.70 -7.85 4.01
C LYS A 22 15.43 -9.01 3.32
N HIS A 23 15.03 -10.24 3.61
CA HIS A 23 15.57 -11.40 2.92
C HIS A 23 15.27 -11.37 1.41
N ALA A 24 14.04 -11.03 1.04
CA ALA A 24 13.65 -10.85 -0.37
C ALA A 24 14.45 -9.72 -1.04
N GLU A 25 14.64 -8.60 -0.36
CA GLU A 25 15.48 -7.50 -0.85
C GLU A 25 16.92 -7.98 -1.12
N ASN A 26 17.49 -8.75 -0.22
CA ASN A 26 18.82 -9.31 -0.37
C ASN A 26 18.93 -10.34 -1.51
N LEU A 27 17.83 -11.04 -1.81
CA LEU A 27 17.74 -11.96 -2.95
C LEU A 27 17.54 -11.26 -4.30
N GLY A 28 17.35 -9.94 -4.30
CA GLY A 28 17.21 -9.16 -5.52
C GLY A 28 15.78 -9.03 -6.03
N TYR A 29 14.76 -9.27 -5.20
CA TYR A 29 13.39 -8.92 -5.55
C TYR A 29 13.26 -7.41 -5.77
N GLU A 30 12.58 -7.00 -6.84
CA GLU A 30 12.53 -5.60 -7.23
C GLU A 30 11.45 -4.81 -6.48
N SER A 31 10.32 -5.44 -6.16
CA SER A 31 9.17 -4.74 -5.62
C SER A 31 8.34 -5.56 -4.64
N ILE A 32 7.67 -4.85 -3.74
CA ILE A 32 6.64 -5.38 -2.84
C ILE A 32 5.36 -4.58 -3.05
N TRP A 33 4.23 -5.27 -3.06
CA TRP A 33 2.93 -4.69 -3.31
C TRP A 33 2.02 -4.89 -2.11
N THR A 34 1.44 -3.79 -1.63
CA THR A 34 0.44 -3.76 -0.57
C THR A 34 -0.94 -3.53 -1.17
N ALA A 35 -1.97 -4.04 -0.51
CA ALA A 35 -3.34 -3.91 -0.99
C ALA A 35 -4.28 -3.52 0.14
N GLU A 36 -5.46 -3.06 -0.21
CA GLU A 36 -6.52 -2.75 0.75
C GLU A 36 -7.89 -3.20 0.27
N ALA A 37 -8.69 -3.68 1.21
CA ALA A 37 -10.10 -4.02 0.99
C ALA A 37 -10.88 -3.72 2.28
N TYR A 38 -10.96 -4.68 3.20
CA TYR A 38 -11.67 -4.53 4.47
C TYR A 38 -10.76 -4.60 5.69
N GLY A 39 -9.56 -5.11 5.55
CA GLY A 39 -8.60 -5.29 6.64
C GLY A 39 -7.70 -4.07 6.83
N SER A 40 -6.43 -4.22 6.52
CA SER A 40 -5.49 -3.10 6.55
C SER A 40 -5.66 -2.19 5.33
N ASP A 41 -5.27 -0.93 5.47
CA ASP A 41 -5.06 -0.04 4.33
C ASP A 41 -3.78 -0.42 3.57
N ALA A 42 -3.55 0.16 2.41
CA ALA A 42 -2.37 -0.11 1.60
C ALA A 42 -1.18 0.81 1.94
N VAL A 43 -1.46 2.01 2.39
CA VAL A 43 -0.45 3.07 2.61
C VAL A 43 0.37 2.83 3.86
N THR A 44 -0.28 2.49 4.96
CA THR A 44 0.41 2.26 6.25
C THR A 44 1.45 1.13 6.16
N PRO A 45 1.12 -0.06 5.65
CA PRO A 45 2.12 -1.10 5.47
C PRO A 45 3.18 -0.72 4.44
N ALA A 46 2.85 0.02 3.37
CA ALA A 46 3.84 0.49 2.42
C ALA A 46 4.87 1.43 3.08
N ALA A 47 4.39 2.40 3.86
CA ALA A 47 5.27 3.30 4.62
C ALA A 47 6.15 2.54 5.61
N TRP A 48 5.59 1.56 6.32
CA TRP A 48 6.32 0.72 7.28
C TRP A 48 7.45 -0.05 6.60
N ILE A 49 7.18 -0.66 5.44
CA ILE A 49 8.17 -1.41 4.67
C ILE A 49 9.25 -0.47 4.11
N LEU A 50 8.86 0.67 3.54
CA LEU A 50 9.80 1.65 3.00
C LEU A 50 10.79 2.15 4.05
N ALA A 51 10.32 2.38 5.27
CA ALA A 51 11.16 2.86 6.38
C ALA A 51 12.21 1.84 6.84
N GLN A 52 12.01 0.56 6.55
CA GLN A 52 12.86 -0.53 7.04
C GLN A 52 13.65 -1.24 5.94
N THR A 53 13.55 -0.76 4.73
CA THR A 53 14.27 -1.30 3.56
C THR A 53 15.08 -0.21 2.87
N ASP A 54 16.04 -0.60 2.04
CA ASP A 54 17.00 0.35 1.46
C ASP A 54 16.88 0.48 -0.06
N ARG A 55 16.50 -0.59 -0.77
CA ARG A 55 16.55 -0.66 -2.24
C ARG A 55 15.24 -1.07 -2.88
N ILE A 56 14.50 -1.96 -2.23
CA ILE A 56 13.27 -2.53 -2.82
C ILE A 56 12.22 -1.44 -3.00
N LYS A 57 11.54 -1.47 -4.13
CA LYS A 57 10.40 -0.58 -4.38
C LYS A 57 9.16 -1.11 -3.69
N VAL A 58 8.32 -0.22 -3.22
CA VAL A 58 7.05 -0.59 -2.59
C VAL A 58 5.91 0.12 -3.29
N GLY A 59 4.93 -0.64 -3.72
CA GLY A 59 3.78 -0.09 -4.42
C GLY A 59 2.46 -0.52 -3.80
N THR A 60 1.41 0.21 -4.12
CA THR A 60 0.04 -0.15 -3.76
C THR A 60 -0.67 -0.86 -4.91
N ALA A 61 -1.29 -2.00 -4.63
CA ALA A 61 -2.05 -2.77 -5.61
C ALA A 61 -3.38 -3.25 -4.99
N ILE A 62 -4.26 -2.40 -4.78
CA ILE A 62 -4.32 -0.98 -5.12
C ILE A 62 -4.65 -0.11 -3.90
N MET A 63 -4.42 1.20 -4.00
CA MET A 63 -4.99 2.19 -3.12
C MET A 63 -6.38 2.59 -3.67
N GLN A 64 -7.42 2.51 -2.85
CA GLN A 64 -8.80 2.73 -3.29
C GLN A 64 -9.08 4.20 -3.54
N MET A 65 -9.54 4.53 -4.74
CA MET A 65 -9.94 5.91 -5.11
C MET A 65 -11.13 6.41 -4.29
N PRO A 66 -12.19 5.60 -4.02
CA PRO A 66 -13.33 6.06 -3.25
C PRO A 66 -13.01 6.40 -1.79
N ALA A 67 -11.97 5.79 -1.23
CA ALA A 67 -11.61 5.96 0.18
C ALA A 67 -10.83 7.26 0.48
N ARG A 68 -10.29 7.92 -0.55
CA ARG A 68 -9.42 9.09 -0.38
C ARG A 68 -9.82 10.22 -1.32
N SER A 69 -9.65 11.46 -0.86
CA SER A 69 -9.73 12.59 -1.79
C SER A 69 -8.52 12.58 -2.73
N PRO A 70 -8.65 13.11 -3.96
CA PRO A 70 -7.51 13.21 -4.87
C PRO A 70 -6.33 13.99 -4.27
N ALA A 71 -6.61 15.06 -3.53
CA ALA A 71 -5.58 15.85 -2.88
C ALA A 71 -4.82 15.04 -1.82
N MET A 72 -5.52 14.26 -0.99
CA MET A 72 -4.87 13.40 0.01
C MET A 72 -4.04 12.30 -0.64
N ALA A 73 -4.54 11.68 -1.69
CA ALA A 73 -3.79 10.67 -2.43
C ALA A 73 -2.49 11.24 -3.02
N ALA A 74 -2.55 12.43 -3.60
CA ALA A 74 -1.39 13.12 -4.14
C ALA A 74 -0.36 13.47 -3.06
N MET A 75 -0.80 14.07 -1.94
CA MET A 75 0.09 14.39 -0.82
C MET A 75 0.76 13.15 -0.24
N THR A 76 0.02 12.07 -0.07
CA THR A 76 0.55 10.79 0.41
C THR A 76 1.64 10.25 -0.54
N ALA A 77 1.35 10.26 -1.83
CA ALA A 77 2.30 9.79 -2.85
C ALA A 77 3.58 10.61 -2.88
N MET A 78 3.47 11.93 -2.81
CA MET A 78 4.62 12.84 -2.77
C MET A 78 5.45 12.62 -1.51
N SER A 79 4.82 12.53 -0.35
CA SER A 79 5.51 12.33 0.93
C SER A 79 6.28 11.01 0.93
N LEU A 80 5.66 9.92 0.50
CA LEU A 80 6.32 8.62 0.45
C LEU A 80 7.43 8.55 -0.61
N ALA A 81 7.26 9.23 -1.74
CA ALA A 81 8.31 9.33 -2.75
C ALA A 81 9.55 10.05 -2.19
N GLU A 82 9.36 11.18 -1.53
CA GLU A 82 10.46 11.94 -0.90
C GLU A 82 11.15 11.13 0.21
N LEU A 83 10.38 10.61 1.16
CA LEU A 83 10.91 9.87 2.31
C LEU A 83 11.66 8.59 1.88
N SER A 84 11.25 7.96 0.79
CA SER A 84 11.83 6.71 0.30
C SER A 84 12.92 6.88 -0.75
N GLY A 85 13.25 8.10 -1.14
CA GLY A 85 14.19 8.33 -2.24
C GLY A 85 13.67 7.82 -3.59
N GLY A 86 12.37 7.97 -3.86
CA GLY A 86 11.76 7.58 -5.13
C GLY A 86 11.38 6.11 -5.26
N ARG A 87 11.34 5.34 -4.16
CA ARG A 87 11.02 3.90 -4.18
C ARG A 87 9.53 3.59 -4.07
N PHE A 88 8.67 4.59 -3.88
CA PHE A 88 7.23 4.38 -3.77
C PHE A 88 6.56 4.40 -5.16
N ILE A 89 5.67 3.45 -5.39
CA ILE A 89 4.88 3.32 -6.62
C ILE A 89 3.39 3.43 -6.28
N VAL A 90 2.71 4.38 -6.92
CA VAL A 90 1.28 4.59 -6.71
C VAL A 90 0.48 3.70 -7.65
N GLY A 91 -0.27 2.76 -7.09
CA GLY A 91 -1.30 2.03 -7.80
C GLY A 91 -2.68 2.43 -7.28
N LEU A 92 -3.50 2.98 -8.16
CA LEU A 92 -4.85 3.45 -7.85
C LEU A 92 -5.90 2.58 -8.55
N GLY A 93 -7.05 2.38 -7.91
CA GLY A 93 -8.14 1.66 -8.51
C GLY A 93 -9.48 1.96 -7.86
N ALA A 94 -10.56 1.67 -8.61
CA ALA A 94 -11.93 1.86 -8.12
C ALA A 94 -12.33 0.83 -7.06
N SER A 95 -11.66 -0.32 -7.03
CA SER A 95 -12.00 -1.48 -6.19
C SER A 95 -13.34 -2.14 -6.59
N GLY A 96 -13.78 -3.15 -5.84
CA GLY A 96 -15.04 -3.84 -6.09
C GLY A 96 -16.27 -3.05 -5.61
N PRO A 97 -17.49 -3.36 -6.14
CA PRO A 97 -18.70 -2.63 -5.78
C PRO A 97 -18.98 -2.58 -4.27
N GLN A 98 -18.81 -3.69 -3.58
CA GLN A 98 -19.05 -3.78 -2.13
C GLN A 98 -18.12 -2.88 -1.32
N VAL A 99 -16.87 -2.77 -1.74
CA VAL A 99 -15.87 -1.91 -1.09
C VAL A 99 -16.18 -0.44 -1.35
N VAL A 100 -16.63 -0.11 -2.55
CA VAL A 100 -17.06 1.24 -2.94
C VAL A 100 -18.27 1.68 -2.13
N GLU A 101 -19.25 0.80 -1.92
CA GLU A 101 -20.46 1.09 -1.12
C GLU A 101 -20.10 1.39 0.34
N VAL A 102 -19.25 0.58 0.96
CA VAL A 102 -18.79 0.81 2.34
C VAL A 102 -18.02 2.14 2.45
N GLY A 103 -17.13 2.42 1.52
CA GLY A 103 -16.38 3.67 1.49
C GLY A 103 -17.27 4.90 1.30
N THR A 104 -18.32 4.79 0.49
CA THR A 104 -19.30 5.86 0.28
C THR A 104 -20.16 6.08 1.52
N ALA A 105 -20.63 5.00 2.15
CA ALA A 105 -21.43 5.09 3.37
C ALA A 105 -20.65 5.76 4.52
N CYS A 106 -19.37 5.45 4.67
CA CYS A 106 -18.50 6.08 5.65
C CYS A 106 -18.35 7.59 5.43
N ARG A 107 -18.29 8.04 4.18
CA ARG A 107 -18.19 9.48 3.85
C ARG A 107 -19.50 10.24 4.09
N THR A 108 -20.64 9.62 3.81
CA THR A 108 -21.94 10.25 4.06
C THR A 108 -22.29 10.33 5.54
N ALA A 109 -21.82 9.41 6.36
CA ALA A 109 -22.02 9.42 7.81
C ALA A 109 -21.19 10.50 8.54
N SER A 110 -20.15 11.06 7.91
CA SER A 110 -19.30 12.11 8.48
C SER A 110 -19.69 13.55 8.06
N GLN A 111 -20.73 13.69 7.28
CA GLN A 111 -21.32 14.97 6.88
C GLN A 111 -22.59 15.27 7.69
#